data_37b29fd9efb3163468893cae72b369c4
#
_entry.id   37b29fd9efb3163468893cae72b369c4
#
_cell.length_a   1.000
_cell.length_b   1.000
_cell.length_c   1.000
_cell.angle_alpha   90.00
_cell.angle_beta   90.00
_cell.angle_gamma   90.00
#
_symmetry.space_group_name_H-M   'P 1'
#
loop_
_entity.id
_entity.type
_entity.pdbx_description
1 polymer ?
#
loop_
_entity_poly.entity_id
_entity_poly.type
_entity_poly.pdbx_seq_one_letter_code
_entity_poly.pdbx_strand_id
1 'polypeptide(L)'
;MGQSSYIYEAGCAFAIDGETTLMTGEMVPDEDGTVYEKIEQRGIPKLLFEHFTGRLEYHAPWHTGRILSHLFRGKVDVEEANRLLEAEGHGDLRLLDNGAIGREMPAVDGPTHAYHLVPRLVSKAGAVAAHARVRGYDPADCIAVGDSIEDLEVAASVGRFFVVANGPERDPGLRAALSVWDNVTVTEGAMGDGFYEAVVSTLVERR
;
A
#
# COMPACT_ATOMS: atom_id res chain seq x y z
N MET A 1 3.00 28.46 -7.23
CA MET A 1 2.09 27.33 -7.00
C MET A 1 2.95 26.08 -6.91
N GLY A 2 2.93 25.35 -5.79
CA GLY A 2 3.68 24.11 -5.68
C GLY A 2 3.11 23.07 -6.63
N GLN A 3 3.98 22.41 -7.38
CA GLN A 3 3.60 21.27 -8.20
C GLN A 3 3.01 20.20 -7.28
N SER A 4 1.77 19.80 -7.51
CA SER A 4 1.13 18.72 -6.76
C SER A 4 1.51 17.37 -7.39
N SER A 5 2.13 16.54 -6.61
CA SER A 5 2.57 15.22 -7.03
C SER A 5 2.20 14.23 -5.94
N TYR A 6 1.46 13.16 -6.27
CA TYR A 6 1.01 12.17 -5.30
C TYR A 6 0.81 10.79 -5.95
N ILE A 7 0.99 9.77 -5.13
CA ILE A 7 0.70 8.37 -5.47
C ILE A 7 -0.58 7.99 -4.72
N TYR A 8 -1.46 7.22 -5.35
CA TYR A 8 -2.74 6.89 -4.76
C TYR A 8 -3.19 5.45 -5.05
N GLU A 9 -4.19 5.00 -4.30
CA GLU A 9 -4.78 3.68 -4.37
C GLU A 9 -3.74 2.54 -4.33
N ALA A 10 -2.90 2.54 -3.25
CA ALA A 10 -1.86 1.54 -3.02
C ALA A 10 -0.81 1.44 -4.14
N GLY A 11 -0.57 2.52 -4.88
CA GLY A 11 0.37 2.54 -5.99
C GLY A 11 -0.25 2.19 -7.35
N CYS A 12 -1.58 2.12 -7.45
CA CYS A 12 -2.25 1.90 -8.74
C CYS A 12 -2.01 3.03 -9.74
N ALA A 13 -1.75 4.24 -9.25
CA ALA A 13 -1.41 5.38 -10.09
C ALA A 13 -0.62 6.43 -9.33
N PHE A 14 0.03 7.31 -10.08
CA PHE A 14 0.56 8.56 -9.57
C PHE A 14 0.17 9.72 -10.48
N ALA A 15 0.08 10.92 -9.90
CA ALA A 15 -0.18 12.16 -10.62
C ALA A 15 0.98 13.13 -10.46
N ILE A 16 1.31 13.85 -11.53
CA ILE A 16 2.29 14.93 -11.58
C ILE A 16 1.64 16.08 -12.35
N ASP A 17 1.47 17.24 -11.70
CA ASP A 17 0.94 18.46 -12.31
C ASP A 17 -0.43 18.27 -13.00
N GLY A 18 -1.25 17.34 -12.49
CA GLY A 18 -2.57 17.02 -13.03
C GLY A 18 -2.58 15.91 -14.08
N GLU A 19 -1.44 15.46 -14.55
CA GLU A 19 -1.34 14.30 -15.43
C GLU A 19 -1.22 13.01 -14.62
N THR A 20 -2.05 12.02 -14.94
CA THR A 20 -2.08 10.71 -14.27
C THR A 20 -1.35 9.65 -15.07
N THR A 21 -0.50 8.89 -14.40
CA THR A 21 0.13 7.68 -14.93
C THR A 21 -0.42 6.47 -14.18
N LEU A 22 -0.97 5.50 -14.91
CA LEU A 22 -1.47 4.24 -14.37
C LEU A 22 -0.33 3.23 -14.21
N MET A 23 -0.38 2.47 -13.12
CA MET A 23 0.53 1.38 -12.79
C MET A 23 -0.16 0.01 -12.85
N THR A 24 -1.38 -0.04 -13.37
CA THR A 24 -2.26 -1.21 -13.36
C THR A 24 -2.02 -2.20 -14.50
N GLY A 25 -0.96 -1.97 -15.30
CA GLY A 25 -0.61 -2.83 -16.44
C GLY A 25 -1.67 -2.76 -17.55
N GLU A 26 -2.15 -3.91 -17.99
CA GLU A 26 -3.17 -4.01 -19.06
C GLU A 26 -4.59 -3.66 -18.56
N MET A 27 -4.81 -3.67 -17.24
CA MET A 27 -6.12 -3.35 -16.67
C MET A 27 -6.28 -1.83 -16.53
N VAL A 28 -6.77 -1.20 -17.56
CA VAL A 28 -6.97 0.26 -17.64
C VAL A 28 -8.46 0.62 -17.70
N PRO A 29 -8.85 1.82 -17.25
CA PRO A 29 -10.20 2.34 -17.48
C PRO A 29 -10.46 2.51 -18.99
N ASP A 30 -11.67 2.10 -19.43
CA ASP A 30 -12.13 2.25 -20.80
C ASP A 30 -13.68 2.32 -20.85
N GLU A 31 -14.30 2.01 -22.02
CA GLU A 31 -15.77 2.00 -22.19
C GLU A 31 -16.49 0.96 -21.34
N ASP A 32 -15.79 -0.12 -20.92
CA ASP A 32 -16.34 -1.17 -20.04
C ASP A 32 -16.30 -0.78 -18.56
N GLY A 33 -15.64 0.31 -18.21
CA GLY A 33 -15.60 0.87 -16.87
C GLY A 33 -14.20 1.15 -16.31
N THR A 34 -14.17 1.54 -15.07
CA THR A 34 -12.95 1.72 -14.27
C THR A 34 -12.34 0.37 -13.89
N VAL A 35 -11.08 0.35 -13.45
CA VAL A 35 -10.44 -0.87 -12.91
C VAL A 35 -11.26 -1.46 -11.76
N TYR A 36 -11.76 -0.59 -10.86
CA TYR A 36 -12.66 -0.99 -9.77
C TYR A 36 -13.88 -1.74 -10.30
N GLU A 37 -14.60 -1.16 -11.28
CA GLU A 37 -15.82 -1.75 -11.83
C GLU A 37 -15.56 -3.06 -12.58
N LYS A 38 -14.42 -3.18 -13.29
CA LYS A 38 -14.00 -4.42 -13.94
C LYS A 38 -13.74 -5.55 -12.95
N ILE A 39 -13.11 -5.25 -11.82
CA ILE A 39 -12.90 -6.21 -10.73
C ILE A 39 -14.25 -6.62 -10.12
N GLU A 40 -15.16 -5.67 -9.92
CA GLU A 40 -16.50 -5.91 -9.38
C GLU A 40 -17.35 -6.78 -10.32
N GLN A 41 -17.35 -6.49 -11.62
CA GLN A 41 -18.07 -7.25 -12.65
C GLN A 41 -17.63 -8.72 -12.74
N ARG A 42 -16.36 -9.00 -12.43
CA ARG A 42 -15.81 -10.36 -12.34
C ARG A 42 -16.25 -11.10 -11.06
N GLY A 43 -16.99 -10.43 -10.15
CA GLY A 43 -17.48 -11.03 -8.91
C GLY A 43 -16.41 -11.31 -7.85
N ILE A 44 -15.22 -10.73 -7.99
CA ILE A 44 -14.06 -11.07 -7.14
C ILE A 44 -14.22 -10.64 -5.69
N PRO A 45 -14.76 -9.44 -5.36
CA PRO A 45 -15.06 -9.11 -3.97
C PRO A 45 -16.02 -10.11 -3.33
N LYS A 46 -17.06 -10.54 -4.07
CA LYS A 46 -18.02 -11.55 -3.59
C LYS A 46 -17.33 -12.89 -3.31
N LEU A 47 -16.48 -13.38 -4.22
CA LEU A 47 -15.70 -14.59 -4.05
C LEU A 47 -14.88 -14.56 -2.74
N LEU A 48 -14.15 -13.45 -2.50
CA LEU A 48 -13.36 -13.28 -1.29
C LEU A 48 -14.22 -13.23 -0.03
N PHE A 49 -15.36 -12.53 -0.05
CA PHE A 49 -16.26 -12.44 1.11
C PHE A 49 -16.95 -13.77 1.43
N GLU A 50 -17.28 -14.57 0.42
CA GLU A 50 -17.84 -15.92 0.61
C GLU A 50 -16.80 -16.86 1.21
N HIS A 51 -15.55 -16.83 0.73
CA HIS A 51 -14.46 -17.66 1.27
C HIS A 51 -14.07 -17.24 2.70
N PHE A 52 -13.96 -15.95 2.94
CA PHE A 52 -13.59 -15.38 4.25
C PHE A 52 -14.83 -14.86 5.02
N THR A 53 -15.92 -15.60 5.01
CA THR A 53 -17.20 -15.19 5.63
C THR A 53 -17.00 -14.68 7.06
N GLY A 54 -17.46 -13.44 7.33
CA GLY A 54 -17.35 -12.78 8.63
C GLY A 54 -15.95 -12.28 8.98
N ARG A 55 -14.92 -12.63 8.19
CA ARG A 55 -13.52 -12.22 8.43
C ARG A 55 -13.01 -11.16 7.47
N LEU A 56 -13.74 -10.86 6.40
CA LEU A 56 -13.41 -9.84 5.41
C LEU A 56 -14.68 -9.09 4.98
N GLU A 57 -14.61 -7.78 4.89
CA GLU A 57 -15.68 -6.92 4.41
C GLU A 57 -15.14 -5.65 3.77
N TYR A 58 -15.98 -4.84 3.11
CA TYR A 58 -15.58 -3.52 2.64
C TYR A 58 -15.17 -2.61 3.80
N HIS A 59 -14.09 -1.87 3.62
CA HIS A 59 -13.64 -0.88 4.60
C HIS A 59 -14.47 0.42 4.48
N ALA A 60 -15.71 0.38 4.95
CA ALA A 60 -16.59 1.55 4.92
C ALA A 60 -16.13 2.67 5.87
N PRO A 61 -16.24 3.96 5.48
CA PRO A 61 -16.71 4.47 4.19
C PRO A 61 -15.60 4.61 3.13
N TRP A 62 -14.33 4.33 3.43
CA TRP A 62 -13.15 4.62 2.59
C TRP A 62 -13.03 3.75 1.33
N HIS A 63 -13.86 2.71 1.20
CA HIS A 63 -13.95 1.91 -0.02
C HIS A 63 -14.71 2.64 -1.14
N THR A 64 -15.53 3.65 -0.82
CA THR A 64 -16.32 4.39 -1.79
C THR A 64 -15.50 5.42 -2.56
N GLY A 65 -15.84 5.63 -3.83
CA GLY A 65 -15.17 6.61 -4.68
C GLY A 65 -13.80 6.18 -5.22
N ARG A 66 -13.40 4.94 -4.99
CA ARG A 66 -12.20 4.36 -5.59
C ARG A 66 -12.46 3.98 -7.05
N ILE A 67 -11.44 4.08 -7.87
CA ILE A 67 -11.55 3.80 -9.31
C ILE A 67 -10.54 2.76 -9.83
N LEU A 68 -9.49 2.46 -9.05
CA LEU A 68 -8.40 1.58 -9.49
C LEU A 68 -8.23 0.34 -8.60
N SER A 69 -8.82 0.31 -7.41
CA SER A 69 -8.64 -0.79 -6.44
C SER A 69 -9.84 -0.93 -5.52
N HIS A 70 -10.00 -2.11 -4.91
CA HIS A 70 -10.92 -2.28 -3.78
C HIS A 70 -10.19 -2.13 -2.45
N LEU A 71 -10.90 -1.67 -1.43
CA LEU A 71 -10.40 -1.54 -0.07
C LEU A 71 -11.29 -2.34 0.87
N PHE A 72 -10.70 -3.32 1.53
CA PHE A 72 -11.35 -4.19 2.50
C PHE A 72 -10.75 -3.98 3.90
N ARG A 73 -11.44 -4.49 4.90
CA ARG A 73 -10.92 -4.67 6.26
C ARG A 73 -11.27 -6.06 6.75
N GLY A 74 -10.46 -6.59 7.66
CA GLY A 74 -10.68 -7.91 8.19
C GLY A 74 -9.47 -8.51 8.85
N LYS A 75 -9.48 -9.84 8.95
CA LYS A 75 -8.34 -10.65 9.37
C LYS A 75 -8.29 -11.92 8.53
N VAL A 76 -7.49 -11.87 7.48
CA VAL A 76 -7.31 -12.96 6.54
C VAL A 76 -5.83 -13.20 6.25
N ASP A 77 -5.51 -14.43 5.89
CA ASP A 77 -4.19 -14.77 5.37
C ASP A 77 -4.11 -14.33 3.90
N VAL A 78 -3.20 -13.40 3.61
CA VAL A 78 -3.01 -12.84 2.27
C VAL A 78 -2.51 -13.90 1.28
N GLU A 79 -1.67 -14.83 1.74
CA GLU A 79 -1.19 -15.91 0.88
C GLU A 79 -2.32 -16.88 0.51
N GLU A 80 -3.22 -17.19 1.47
CA GLU A 80 -4.42 -17.99 1.21
C GLU A 80 -5.33 -17.27 0.20
N ALA A 81 -5.57 -15.96 0.38
CA ALA A 81 -6.38 -15.17 -0.53
C ALA A 81 -5.78 -15.14 -1.95
N ASN A 82 -4.47 -14.96 -2.07
CA ASN A 82 -3.81 -14.93 -3.37
C ASN A 82 -3.79 -16.30 -4.05
N ARG A 83 -3.64 -17.41 -3.31
CA ARG A 83 -3.81 -18.76 -3.85
C ARG A 83 -5.23 -19.01 -4.35
N LEU A 84 -6.25 -18.53 -3.61
CA LEU A 84 -7.64 -18.62 -4.06
C LEU A 84 -7.84 -17.85 -5.38
N LEU A 85 -7.35 -16.62 -5.48
CA LEU A 85 -7.44 -15.83 -6.71
C LEU A 85 -6.79 -16.55 -7.90
N GLU A 86 -5.62 -17.16 -7.72
CA GLU A 86 -4.95 -17.94 -8.76
C GLU A 86 -5.76 -19.18 -9.16
N ALA A 87 -6.29 -19.92 -8.20
CA ALA A 87 -7.08 -21.14 -8.44
C ALA A 87 -8.38 -20.86 -9.21
N GLU A 88 -9.00 -19.71 -8.96
CA GLU A 88 -10.23 -19.26 -9.63
C GLU A 88 -9.97 -18.50 -10.95
N GLY A 89 -8.72 -18.48 -11.45
CA GLY A 89 -8.34 -17.85 -12.71
C GLY A 89 -8.20 -16.32 -12.65
N HIS A 90 -8.00 -15.77 -11.46
CA HIS A 90 -7.83 -14.33 -11.20
C HIS A 90 -6.41 -13.97 -10.76
N GLY A 91 -5.41 -14.72 -11.24
CA GLY A 91 -4.00 -14.49 -10.93
C GLY A 91 -3.41 -13.18 -11.47
N ASP A 92 -4.16 -12.43 -12.26
CA ASP A 92 -3.87 -11.05 -12.68
C ASP A 92 -4.15 -10.01 -11.57
N LEU A 93 -4.73 -10.44 -10.44
CA LEU A 93 -4.98 -9.64 -9.25
C LEU A 93 -4.22 -10.19 -8.05
N ARG A 94 -4.10 -9.35 -7.02
CA ARG A 94 -3.60 -9.76 -5.70
C ARG A 94 -4.24 -8.95 -4.59
N LEU A 95 -4.33 -9.57 -3.42
CA LEU A 95 -4.64 -8.90 -2.17
C LEU A 95 -3.32 -8.47 -1.50
N LEU A 96 -3.26 -7.25 -1.01
CA LEU A 96 -2.15 -6.69 -0.24
C LEU A 96 -2.61 -6.34 1.17
N ASP A 97 -1.80 -6.63 2.16
CA ASP A 97 -2.00 -6.19 3.55
C ASP A 97 -1.39 -4.81 3.75
N ASN A 98 -2.21 -3.82 4.05
CA ASN A 98 -1.79 -2.44 4.33
C ASN A 98 -1.59 -2.19 5.84
N GLY A 99 -1.54 -3.23 6.65
CA GLY A 99 -1.27 -3.17 8.08
C GLY A 99 -2.51 -3.04 8.97
N ALA A 100 -2.25 -3.09 10.28
CA ALA A 100 -3.27 -3.05 11.31
C ALA A 100 -3.95 -1.67 11.40
N ILE A 101 -5.28 -1.69 11.58
CA ILE A 101 -6.11 -0.50 11.74
C ILE A 101 -6.76 -0.47 13.13
N GLY A 102 -7.05 0.75 13.63
CA GLY A 102 -7.67 0.95 14.95
C GLY A 102 -9.17 0.65 15.03
N ARG A 103 -9.75 -0.03 14.03
CA ARG A 103 -11.17 -0.40 14.02
C ARG A 103 -11.30 -1.90 14.19
N GLU A 104 -11.97 -2.29 15.25
CA GLU A 104 -12.29 -3.69 15.53
C GLU A 104 -13.46 -4.19 14.68
N MET A 105 -13.45 -5.48 14.40
CA MET A 105 -14.59 -6.20 13.83
C MET A 105 -15.10 -7.19 14.87
N PRO A 106 -16.42 -7.18 15.21
CA PRO A 106 -16.96 -8.04 16.28
C PRO A 106 -16.78 -9.55 16.05
N ALA A 107 -16.64 -9.97 14.79
CA ALA A 107 -16.48 -11.38 14.39
C ALA A 107 -15.02 -11.83 14.33
N VAL A 108 -14.07 -10.96 14.70
CA VAL A 108 -12.63 -11.23 14.52
C VAL A 108 -11.88 -11.00 15.83
N ASP A 109 -11.14 -11.99 16.29
CA ASP A 109 -10.26 -11.85 17.46
C ASP A 109 -8.94 -11.19 17.07
N GLY A 110 -8.55 -10.15 17.82
CA GLY A 110 -7.30 -9.40 17.66
C GLY A 110 -7.38 -8.29 16.60
N PRO A 111 -6.22 -7.73 16.17
CA PRO A 111 -6.19 -6.57 15.32
C PRO A 111 -6.79 -6.84 13.95
N THR A 112 -7.59 -5.90 13.48
CA THR A 112 -8.13 -5.87 12.13
C THR A 112 -7.14 -5.14 11.21
N HIS A 113 -6.97 -5.65 10.00
CA HIS A 113 -6.10 -5.06 8.98
C HIS A 113 -6.91 -4.42 7.86
N ALA A 114 -6.31 -3.48 7.15
CA ALA A 114 -6.80 -2.97 5.88
C ALA A 114 -6.13 -3.74 4.74
N TYR A 115 -6.90 -4.07 3.70
CA TYR A 115 -6.40 -4.80 2.54
C TYR A 115 -6.78 -4.09 1.26
N HIS A 116 -5.83 -4.04 0.31
CA HIS A 116 -6.09 -3.58 -1.04
C HIS A 116 -6.15 -4.77 -2.01
N LEU A 117 -7.24 -4.88 -2.77
CA LEU A 117 -7.29 -5.76 -3.94
C LEU A 117 -6.92 -4.94 -5.17
N VAL A 118 -5.83 -5.31 -5.82
CA VAL A 118 -5.20 -4.53 -6.90
C VAL A 118 -4.75 -5.45 -8.04
N PRO A 119 -4.54 -4.92 -9.26
CA PRO A 119 -3.80 -5.63 -10.30
C PRO A 119 -2.43 -6.11 -9.82
N ARG A 120 -2.02 -7.31 -10.23
CA ARG A 120 -0.85 -8.04 -9.67
C ARG A 120 0.45 -7.26 -9.67
N LEU A 121 0.68 -6.43 -10.68
CA LEU A 121 1.92 -5.67 -10.83
C LEU A 121 1.98 -4.39 -9.99
N VAL A 122 0.87 -4.00 -9.39
CA VAL A 122 0.79 -2.78 -8.58
C VAL A 122 1.58 -2.96 -7.28
N SER A 123 2.41 -1.97 -6.94
CA SER A 123 3.04 -1.84 -5.63
C SER A 123 3.36 -0.37 -5.33
N LYS A 124 3.38 0.00 -4.06
CA LYS A 124 3.83 1.34 -3.63
C LYS A 124 5.28 1.59 -4.06
N ALA A 125 6.15 0.62 -3.88
CA ALA A 125 7.56 0.70 -4.28
C ALA A 125 7.72 0.94 -5.79
N GLY A 126 6.98 0.20 -6.62
CA GLY A 126 6.99 0.39 -8.07
C GLY A 126 6.50 1.77 -8.49
N ALA A 127 5.44 2.28 -7.86
CA ALA A 127 4.91 3.60 -8.13
C ALA A 127 5.88 4.72 -7.69
N VAL A 128 6.54 4.58 -6.53
CA VAL A 128 7.58 5.52 -6.06
C VAL A 128 8.75 5.55 -7.03
N ALA A 129 9.27 4.39 -7.46
CA ALA A 129 10.36 4.30 -8.42
C ALA A 129 10.00 4.93 -9.78
N ALA A 130 8.79 4.66 -10.29
CA ALA A 130 8.31 5.25 -11.54
C ALA A 130 8.14 6.76 -11.44
N HIS A 131 7.54 7.24 -10.34
CA HIS A 131 7.38 8.66 -10.06
C HIS A 131 8.73 9.39 -9.97
N ALA A 132 9.70 8.85 -9.21
CA ALA A 132 11.04 9.43 -9.07
C ALA A 132 11.76 9.53 -10.42
N ARG A 133 11.65 8.49 -11.26
CA ARG A 133 12.22 8.48 -12.61
C ARG A 133 11.61 9.56 -13.51
N VAL A 134 10.28 9.73 -13.51
CA VAL A 134 9.61 10.77 -14.32
C VAL A 134 10.01 12.16 -13.85
N ARG A 135 10.19 12.35 -12.53
CA ARG A 135 10.65 13.61 -11.95
C ARG A 135 12.16 13.85 -12.11
N GLY A 136 12.94 12.87 -12.53
CA GLY A 136 14.38 12.96 -12.61
C GLY A 136 15.07 13.03 -11.24
N TYR A 137 14.45 12.48 -10.19
CA TYR A 137 15.04 12.41 -8.85
C TYR A 137 16.06 11.29 -8.79
N ASP A 138 17.23 11.58 -8.18
CA ASP A 138 18.17 10.52 -7.81
C ASP A 138 17.63 9.77 -6.59
N PRO A 139 17.43 8.44 -6.66
CA PRO A 139 17.00 7.66 -5.50
C PRO A 139 17.85 7.88 -4.26
N ALA A 140 19.18 8.09 -4.41
CA ALA A 140 20.09 8.36 -3.29
C ALA A 140 19.75 9.66 -2.54
N ASP A 141 19.08 10.60 -3.20
CA ASP A 141 18.64 11.87 -2.61
C ASP A 141 17.23 11.81 -2.03
N CYS A 142 16.52 10.71 -2.22
CA CYS A 142 15.16 10.53 -1.74
C CYS A 142 15.12 9.88 -0.37
N ILE A 143 14.17 10.31 0.45
CA ILE A 143 13.79 9.59 1.68
C ILE A 143 12.33 9.19 1.60
N ALA A 144 11.97 8.12 2.31
CA ALA A 144 10.59 7.74 2.52
C ALA A 144 10.34 7.44 4.00
N VAL A 145 9.08 7.55 4.41
CA VAL A 145 8.64 7.29 5.80
C VAL A 145 7.37 6.44 5.74
N GLY A 146 7.29 5.39 6.56
CA GLY A 146 6.13 4.53 6.63
C GLY A 146 6.04 3.76 7.95
N ASP A 147 4.97 2.94 8.12
CA ASP A 147 4.71 2.17 9.33
C ASP A 147 4.18 0.74 9.05
N SER A 148 4.23 0.30 7.80
CA SER A 148 3.77 -1.03 7.38
C SER A 148 4.83 -1.81 6.60
N ILE A 149 4.64 -3.13 6.46
CA ILE A 149 5.51 -3.99 5.63
C ILE A 149 5.45 -3.56 4.16
N GLU A 150 4.26 -3.18 3.67
CA GLU A 150 4.10 -2.71 2.29
C GLU A 150 4.87 -1.40 2.04
N ASP A 151 4.90 -0.49 3.03
CA ASP A 151 5.70 0.73 2.94
C ASP A 151 7.20 0.44 2.97
N LEU A 152 7.63 -0.57 3.74
CA LEU A 152 9.04 -0.97 3.85
C LEU A 152 9.63 -1.38 2.49
N GLU A 153 8.83 -1.95 1.58
CA GLU A 153 9.30 -2.28 0.21
C GLU A 153 9.81 -1.05 -0.56
N VAL A 154 9.36 0.16 -0.20
CA VAL A 154 9.83 1.42 -0.80
C VAL A 154 11.30 1.67 -0.52
N ALA A 155 11.88 1.06 0.53
CA ALA A 155 13.30 1.16 0.83
C ALA A 155 14.20 0.76 -0.36
N ALA A 156 13.75 -0.14 -1.23
CA ALA A 156 14.44 -0.51 -2.47
C ALA A 156 14.56 0.65 -3.50
N SER A 157 13.78 1.72 -3.33
CA SER A 157 13.63 2.79 -4.31
C SER A 157 14.08 4.16 -3.82
N VAL A 158 14.64 4.23 -2.60
CA VAL A 158 15.10 5.47 -1.96
C VAL A 158 16.45 5.28 -1.28
N GLY A 159 17.18 6.37 -1.08
CA GLY A 159 18.48 6.33 -0.38
C GLY A 159 18.32 6.01 1.11
N ARG A 160 17.22 6.42 1.74
CA ARG A 160 16.94 6.11 3.14
C ARG A 160 15.43 5.96 3.39
N PHE A 161 15.08 4.94 4.16
CA PHE A 161 13.71 4.71 4.59
C PHE A 161 13.62 4.82 6.11
N PHE A 162 12.62 5.54 6.60
CA PHE A 162 12.35 5.66 8.03
C PHE A 162 11.07 4.92 8.37
N VAL A 163 11.14 4.04 9.37
CA VAL A 163 9.98 3.39 9.96
C VAL A 163 9.67 4.11 11.25
N VAL A 164 8.45 4.67 11.37
CA VAL A 164 8.04 5.35 12.61
C VAL A 164 7.82 4.34 13.73
N ALA A 165 8.18 4.71 14.97
CA ALA A 165 8.28 3.80 16.11
C ALA A 165 7.03 2.93 16.36
N ASN A 166 5.83 3.47 16.11
CA ASN A 166 4.58 2.72 16.29
C ASN A 166 4.38 1.55 15.30
N GLY A 167 5.07 1.54 14.16
CA GLY A 167 4.98 0.44 13.17
C GLY A 167 5.44 -0.89 13.77
N PRO A 168 6.72 -1.04 14.15
CA PRO A 168 7.25 -2.27 14.73
C PRO A 168 6.65 -2.64 16.10
N GLU A 169 6.05 -1.68 16.81
CA GLU A 169 5.33 -1.94 18.06
C GLU A 169 4.01 -2.67 17.81
N ARG A 170 3.32 -2.32 16.72
CA ARG A 170 2.01 -2.88 16.35
C ARG A 170 2.13 -4.16 15.54
N ASP A 171 3.17 -4.25 14.71
CA ASP A 171 3.36 -5.36 13.78
C ASP A 171 4.72 -6.07 14.02
N PRO A 172 4.71 -7.25 14.69
CA PRO A 172 5.91 -8.07 14.87
C PRO A 172 6.54 -8.54 13.55
N GLY A 173 5.74 -8.69 12.48
CA GLY A 173 6.22 -9.06 11.14
C GLY A 173 7.07 -7.94 10.54
N LEU A 174 6.62 -6.68 10.66
CA LEU A 174 7.40 -5.52 10.26
C LEU A 174 8.73 -5.48 11.02
N ARG A 175 8.71 -5.69 12.34
CA ARG A 175 9.92 -5.73 13.17
C ARG A 175 10.93 -6.77 12.68
N ALA A 176 10.46 -7.97 12.31
CA ALA A 176 11.32 -9.02 11.79
C ALA A 176 11.91 -8.68 10.42
N ALA A 177 11.15 -7.98 9.58
CA ALA A 177 11.57 -7.60 8.23
C ALA A 177 12.61 -6.48 8.18
N LEU A 178 12.78 -5.68 9.25
CA LEU A 178 13.71 -4.54 9.27
C LEU A 178 15.17 -4.96 9.01
N SER A 179 15.58 -6.14 9.49
CA SER A 179 16.99 -6.60 9.41
C SER A 179 17.45 -6.94 7.98
N VAL A 180 16.55 -6.98 7.02
CA VAL A 180 16.86 -7.27 5.61
C VAL A 180 17.40 -6.04 4.87
N TRP A 181 17.22 -4.84 5.45
CA TRP A 181 17.47 -3.56 4.78
C TRP A 181 18.59 -2.77 5.46
N ASP A 182 19.63 -2.41 4.71
CA ASP A 182 20.74 -1.62 5.21
C ASP A 182 20.46 -0.12 5.30
N ASN A 183 19.44 0.38 4.57
CA ASN A 183 19.09 1.79 4.48
C ASN A 183 17.83 2.16 5.28
N VAL A 184 17.39 1.28 6.20
CA VAL A 184 16.22 1.49 7.04
C VAL A 184 16.61 1.93 8.45
N THR A 185 15.95 2.94 8.97
CA THR A 185 16.11 3.44 10.35
C THR A 185 14.75 3.51 11.03
N VAL A 186 14.64 3.04 12.26
CA VAL A 186 13.45 3.24 13.09
C VAL A 186 13.60 4.55 13.82
N THR A 187 12.58 5.42 13.78
CA THR A 187 12.58 6.69 14.51
C THR A 187 12.31 6.46 16.00
N GLU A 188 12.72 7.40 16.86
CA GLU A 188 12.34 7.41 18.28
C GLU A 188 10.89 7.85 18.45
N GLY A 189 10.44 8.80 17.63
CA GLY A 189 9.08 9.31 17.62
C GLY A 189 8.10 8.38 16.90
N ALA A 190 6.85 8.39 17.34
CA ALA A 190 5.74 7.69 16.71
C ALA A 190 4.95 8.65 15.80
N MET A 191 4.24 8.12 14.78
CA MET A 191 3.32 8.89 13.96
C MET A 191 3.97 10.17 13.37
N GLY A 192 3.33 11.33 13.57
CA GLY A 192 3.82 12.63 13.10
C GLY A 192 5.14 13.08 13.70
N ASP A 193 5.45 12.70 14.95
CA ASP A 193 6.73 13.02 15.59
C ASP A 193 7.86 12.25 14.93
N GLY A 194 7.65 10.97 14.61
CA GLY A 194 8.62 10.17 13.84
C GLY A 194 8.80 10.69 12.41
N PHE A 195 7.74 11.15 11.76
CA PHE A 195 7.87 11.81 10.45
C PHE A 195 8.71 13.10 10.54
N TYR A 196 8.44 13.93 11.54
CA TYR A 196 9.22 15.16 11.79
C TYR A 196 10.70 14.84 12.03
N GLU A 197 11.00 13.85 12.88
CA GLU A 197 12.36 13.37 13.15
C GLU A 197 13.07 12.93 11.87
N ALA A 198 12.44 12.12 11.02
CA ALA A 198 12.99 11.65 9.75
C ALA A 198 13.38 12.81 8.83
N VAL A 199 12.52 13.83 8.72
CA VAL A 199 12.80 15.00 7.88
C VAL A 199 13.93 15.85 8.46
N VAL A 200 13.89 16.15 9.77
CA VAL A 200 14.87 17.03 10.41
C VAL A 200 16.26 16.39 10.43
N SER A 201 16.38 15.11 10.79
CA SER A 201 17.66 14.41 10.78
C SER A 201 18.30 14.39 9.38
N THR A 202 17.51 14.14 8.35
CA THR A 202 17.98 14.17 6.96
C THR A 202 18.49 15.55 6.54
N LEU A 203 17.80 16.63 6.93
CA LEU A 203 18.22 17.99 6.60
C LEU A 203 19.48 18.42 7.36
N VAL A 204 19.68 17.94 8.58
CA VAL A 204 20.89 18.22 9.39
C VAL A 204 22.11 17.50 8.84
N GLU A 205 21.97 16.24 8.44
CA GLU A 205 23.08 15.44 7.88
C GLU A 205 23.57 15.94 6.51
N ARG A 206 22.74 16.67 5.76
CA ARG A 206 23.08 17.27 4.44
C ARG A 206 23.75 18.66 4.52
N ARG A 207 23.97 19.18 5.72
CA ARG A 207 24.68 20.46 5.95
C ARG A 207 26.16 20.26 6.16
#